data_491abc12953aa6783d0270d643aa92b1
#
_entry.id   491abc12953aa6783d0270d643aa92b1
#
_cell.length_a   1.000
_cell.length_b   1.000
_cell.length_c   1.000
_cell.angle_alpha   90.00
_cell.angle_beta   90.00
_cell.angle_gamma   90.00
#
_symmetry.space_group_name_H-M   'P 1'
#
loop_
_entity.id
_entity.type
_entity.pdbx_description
1 polymer ?
#
loop_
_entity_poly.entity_id
_entity_poly.type
_entity_poly.pdbx_seq_one_letter_code
_entity_poly.pdbx_strand_id
1 'polypeptide(L)'
;IVALDTYNSYSVAYANQLQPTLEELRNSSHNTTITLPKYKDLKTALEAAKQDSSTPYEDVNQATNDVLAVLDQIIPIADQLQAYYVERRFEKDNFKGSDELAAQYVPLAEQFYATYNALDLALDNRNNELYTERMNEYQGEKRDNAVNFIELNLMTAQTIDLIDPDGNTDTQKV
;
A
#
# COMPACT_ATOMS: atom_id res chain seq x y z
N ILE A 1 9.05 -14.24 3.96
CA ILE A 1 9.93 -13.18 4.49
C ILE A 1 10.29 -12.20 3.36
N VAL A 2 10.87 -12.63 2.23
CA VAL A 2 11.25 -11.74 1.13
C VAL A 2 10.04 -11.03 0.48
N ALA A 3 8.90 -11.69 0.37
CA ALA A 3 7.67 -11.10 -0.17
C ALA A 3 7.10 -10.00 0.75
N LEU A 4 7.18 -10.18 2.07
CA LEU A 4 6.78 -9.18 3.07
C LEU A 4 7.70 -7.94 3.06
N ASP A 5 9.01 -8.13 2.98
CA ASP A 5 9.97 -7.01 2.93
C ASP A 5 9.80 -6.19 1.64
N THR A 6 9.53 -6.86 0.53
CA THR A 6 9.22 -6.19 -0.75
C THR A 6 7.92 -5.41 -0.63
N TYR A 7 6.91 -5.97 0.02
CA TYR A 7 5.61 -5.37 0.24
C TYR A 7 5.68 -4.12 1.14
N ASN A 8 6.35 -4.20 2.29
CA ASN A 8 6.51 -3.06 3.20
C ASN A 8 7.24 -1.87 2.55
N SER A 9 8.21 -2.13 1.66
CA SER A 9 8.87 -1.06 0.92
C SER A 9 7.96 -0.37 -0.11
N TYR A 10 6.93 -1.05 -0.61
CA TYR A 10 5.90 -0.45 -1.47
C TYR A 10 4.90 0.39 -0.66
N SER A 11 4.48 -0.03 0.54
CA SER A 11 3.42 0.62 1.31
C SER A 11 3.75 2.08 1.64
N VAL A 12 4.94 2.33 2.17
CA VAL A 12 5.41 3.68 2.52
C VAL A 12 5.55 4.58 1.28
N ALA A 13 6.06 4.05 0.17
CA ALA A 13 6.22 4.82 -1.06
C ALA A 13 4.86 5.22 -1.68
N TYR A 14 3.85 4.35 -1.61
CA TYR A 14 2.52 4.62 -2.14
C TYR A 14 1.74 5.63 -1.32
N ALA A 15 1.77 5.54 0.00
CA ALA A 15 1.12 6.52 0.88
C ALA A 15 1.68 7.94 0.65
N ASN A 16 3.00 8.08 0.53
CA ASN A 16 3.65 9.36 0.32
C ASN A 16 3.41 9.97 -1.08
N GLN A 17 3.10 9.17 -2.10
CA GLN A 17 2.85 9.66 -3.47
C GLN A 17 1.37 9.91 -3.75
N LEU A 18 0.48 9.12 -3.15
CA LEU A 18 -0.95 9.17 -3.44
C LEU A 18 -1.62 10.43 -2.87
N GLN A 19 -1.34 10.75 -1.62
CA GLN A 19 -2.02 11.85 -0.90
C GLN A 19 -1.82 13.22 -1.57
N PRO A 20 -0.59 13.67 -1.90
CA PRO A 20 -0.39 14.95 -2.58
C PRO A 20 -1.10 15.02 -3.94
N THR A 21 -1.04 13.94 -4.72
CA THR A 21 -1.71 13.87 -6.02
C THR A 21 -3.23 13.99 -5.90
N LEU A 22 -3.83 13.34 -4.89
CA LEU A 22 -5.28 13.44 -4.64
C LEU A 22 -5.69 14.86 -4.24
N GLU A 23 -4.90 15.53 -3.40
CA GLU A 23 -5.17 16.92 -3.01
C GLU A 23 -5.08 17.86 -4.21
N GLU A 24 -4.07 17.72 -5.05
CA GLU A 24 -3.93 18.51 -6.28
C GLU A 24 -5.14 18.32 -7.20
N LEU A 25 -5.57 17.09 -7.42
CA LEU A 25 -6.71 16.77 -8.29
C LEU A 25 -8.05 17.23 -7.69
N ARG A 26 -8.25 17.09 -6.37
CA ARG A 26 -9.46 17.56 -5.69
C ARG A 26 -9.60 19.09 -5.74
N ASN A 27 -8.50 19.79 -5.61
CA ASN A 27 -8.48 21.26 -5.58
C ASN A 27 -8.49 21.88 -6.98
N SER A 28 -8.60 21.06 -8.06
CA SER A 28 -8.47 21.53 -9.44
C SER A 28 -7.28 22.48 -9.62
N SER A 29 -6.17 22.16 -8.93
CA SER A 29 -4.94 22.92 -9.09
C SER A 29 -4.39 22.53 -10.46
N HIS A 30 -4.58 23.42 -11.41
CA HIS A 30 -4.22 23.25 -12.82
C HIS A 30 -2.69 23.28 -13.02
N ASN A 31 -2.02 22.31 -12.41
CA ASN A 31 -0.60 22.06 -12.63
C ASN A 31 -0.38 21.56 -14.06
N THR A 32 0.79 21.83 -14.62
CA THR A 32 1.15 21.36 -15.97
C THR A 32 1.80 20.00 -15.99
N THR A 33 1.97 19.38 -14.83
CA THR A 33 2.56 18.04 -14.64
C THR A 33 1.78 17.29 -13.58
N ILE A 34 1.77 15.96 -13.67
CA ILE A 34 1.18 15.07 -12.69
C ILE A 34 2.14 13.90 -12.42
N THR A 35 2.20 13.47 -11.16
CA THR A 35 2.92 12.26 -10.77
C THR A 35 1.90 11.25 -10.21
N LEU A 36 1.79 10.10 -10.85
CA LEU A 36 0.88 9.03 -10.47
C LEU A 36 1.65 7.83 -9.90
N PRO A 37 1.06 7.10 -8.95
CA PRO A 37 1.63 5.86 -8.44
C PRO A 37 1.83 4.82 -9.56
N LYS A 38 2.81 3.94 -9.38
CA LYS A 38 3.13 2.87 -10.34
C LYS A 38 2.20 1.66 -10.17
N TYR A 39 0.92 1.85 -10.40
CA TYR A 39 -0.10 0.81 -10.20
C TYR A 39 0.17 -0.48 -10.96
N LYS A 40 0.74 -0.42 -12.17
CA LYS A 40 1.06 -1.60 -12.98
C LYS A 40 2.14 -2.46 -12.34
N ASP A 41 3.16 -1.83 -11.77
CA ASP A 41 4.25 -2.55 -11.09
C ASP A 41 3.70 -3.25 -9.84
N LEU A 42 2.86 -2.57 -9.06
CA LEU A 42 2.19 -3.15 -7.90
C LEU A 42 1.29 -4.32 -8.31
N LYS A 43 0.45 -4.17 -9.33
CA LYS A 43 -0.40 -5.26 -9.82
C LYS A 43 0.41 -6.49 -10.17
N THR A 44 1.51 -6.31 -10.95
CA THR A 44 2.40 -7.41 -11.34
C THR A 44 3.01 -8.10 -10.11
N ALA A 45 3.44 -7.33 -9.11
CA ALA A 45 4.02 -7.87 -7.88
C ALA A 45 2.99 -8.67 -7.06
N LEU A 46 1.76 -8.18 -6.92
CA LEU A 46 0.68 -8.88 -6.21
C LEU A 46 0.25 -10.17 -6.92
N GLU A 47 0.14 -10.14 -8.26
CA GLU A 47 -0.17 -11.34 -9.06
C GLU A 47 0.93 -12.40 -8.92
N ALA A 48 2.21 -12.00 -8.94
CA ALA A 48 3.33 -12.91 -8.74
C ALA A 48 3.34 -13.50 -7.32
N ALA A 49 3.14 -12.68 -6.29
CA ALA A 49 3.07 -13.14 -4.91
C ALA A 49 1.92 -14.14 -4.69
N LYS A 50 0.77 -13.91 -5.32
CA LYS A 50 -0.37 -14.82 -5.26
C LYS A 50 -0.09 -16.19 -5.89
N GLN A 51 0.72 -16.25 -6.95
CA GLN A 51 1.10 -17.51 -7.60
C GLN A 51 2.09 -18.32 -6.76
N ASP A 52 2.92 -17.67 -5.96
CA ASP A 52 3.97 -18.30 -5.16
C ASP A 52 3.49 -18.74 -3.76
N SER A 53 2.25 -18.43 -3.38
CA SER A 53 1.72 -18.74 -2.06
C SER A 53 1.44 -20.24 -1.91
N SER A 54 2.34 -20.94 -1.21
CA SER A 54 2.19 -22.37 -0.84
C SER A 54 1.20 -22.60 0.31
N THR A 55 0.78 -21.54 1.01
CA THR A 55 -0.13 -21.64 2.17
C THR A 55 -1.30 -20.67 1.98
N PRO A 56 -2.55 -21.17 1.91
CA PRO A 56 -3.70 -20.32 1.70
C PRO A 56 -4.08 -19.58 3.00
N TYR A 57 -3.63 -18.36 3.15
CA TYR A 57 -4.21 -17.43 4.11
C TYR A 57 -5.42 -16.76 3.44
N GLU A 58 -6.62 -17.19 3.81
CA GLU A 58 -7.85 -16.80 3.11
C GLU A 58 -8.12 -15.29 3.20
N ASP A 59 -7.86 -14.69 4.35
CA ASP A 59 -7.97 -13.26 4.61
C ASP A 59 -6.99 -12.41 3.76
N VAL A 60 -5.73 -12.82 3.69
CA VAL A 60 -4.72 -12.16 2.84
C VAL A 60 -5.07 -12.33 1.36
N ASN A 61 -5.51 -13.53 0.97
CA ASN A 61 -5.93 -13.78 -0.41
C ASN A 61 -7.15 -12.95 -0.81
N GLN A 62 -8.14 -12.81 0.08
CA GLN A 62 -9.29 -11.96 -0.18
C GLN A 62 -8.89 -10.49 -0.30
N ALA A 63 -8.13 -9.97 0.66
CA ALA A 63 -7.63 -8.59 0.61
C ALA A 63 -6.78 -8.31 -0.64
N THR A 64 -5.94 -9.27 -1.05
CA THR A 64 -5.17 -9.17 -2.30
C THR A 64 -6.08 -9.10 -3.53
N ASN A 65 -7.15 -9.91 -3.58
CA ASN A 65 -8.11 -9.88 -4.68
C ASN A 65 -8.85 -8.54 -4.74
N ASP A 66 -9.19 -7.97 -3.59
CA ASP A 66 -9.87 -6.68 -3.51
C ASP A 66 -8.99 -5.55 -4.04
N VAL A 67 -7.71 -5.53 -3.69
CA VAL A 67 -6.72 -4.58 -4.26
C VAL A 67 -6.59 -4.78 -5.78
N LEU A 68 -6.45 -6.01 -6.25
CA LEU A 68 -6.34 -6.31 -7.69
C LEU A 68 -7.57 -5.85 -8.47
N ALA A 69 -8.77 -6.01 -7.91
CA ALA A 69 -10.01 -5.56 -8.53
C ALA A 69 -10.09 -4.04 -8.69
N VAL A 70 -9.56 -3.29 -7.73
CA VAL A 70 -9.46 -1.82 -7.83
C VAL A 70 -8.37 -1.41 -8.82
N LEU A 71 -7.22 -2.12 -8.83
CA LEU A 71 -6.14 -1.87 -9.78
C LEU A 71 -6.61 -2.04 -11.23
N ASP A 72 -7.48 -3.01 -11.50
CA ASP A 72 -8.07 -3.21 -12.85
C ASP A 72 -8.90 -2.00 -13.31
N GLN A 73 -9.50 -1.28 -12.38
CA GLN A 73 -10.33 -0.10 -12.68
C GLN A 73 -9.51 1.19 -12.75
N ILE A 74 -8.56 1.38 -11.83
CA ILE A 74 -7.81 2.64 -11.74
C ILE A 74 -6.73 2.77 -12.80
N ILE A 75 -6.08 1.67 -13.21
CA ILE A 75 -4.98 1.69 -14.19
C ILE A 75 -5.39 2.33 -15.51
N PRO A 76 -6.52 1.99 -16.13
CA PRO A 76 -6.92 2.62 -17.40
C PRO A 76 -7.16 4.13 -17.27
N ILE A 77 -7.69 4.59 -16.13
CA ILE A 77 -7.94 6.02 -15.89
C ILE A 77 -6.63 6.75 -15.61
N ALA A 78 -5.74 6.15 -14.82
CA ALA A 78 -4.40 6.68 -14.55
C ALA A 78 -3.58 6.83 -15.85
N ASP A 79 -3.64 5.83 -16.74
CA ASP A 79 -2.97 5.90 -18.05
C ASP A 79 -3.52 7.05 -18.91
N GLN A 80 -4.85 7.24 -18.94
CA GLN A 80 -5.47 8.34 -19.67
C GLN A 80 -5.07 9.70 -19.08
N LEU A 81 -5.06 9.81 -17.75
CA LEU A 81 -4.66 11.02 -17.06
C LEU A 81 -3.18 11.34 -17.33
N GLN A 82 -2.31 10.35 -17.25
CA GLN A 82 -0.89 10.50 -17.59
C GLN A 82 -0.70 10.94 -19.05
N ALA A 83 -1.38 10.29 -20.00
CA ALA A 83 -1.32 10.64 -21.41
C ALA A 83 -1.82 12.07 -21.67
N TYR A 84 -2.89 12.48 -21.01
CA TYR A 84 -3.44 13.84 -21.12
C TYR A 84 -2.38 14.91 -20.79
N TYR A 85 -1.63 14.72 -19.70
CA TYR A 85 -0.57 15.66 -19.31
C TYR A 85 0.68 15.56 -20.18
N VAL A 86 1.10 14.37 -20.56
CA VAL A 86 2.26 14.16 -21.47
C VAL A 86 2.01 14.81 -22.83
N GLU A 87 0.80 14.69 -23.36
CA GLU A 87 0.40 15.26 -24.66
C GLU A 87 0.01 16.76 -24.55
N ARG A 88 0.07 17.34 -23.35
CA ARG A 88 -0.25 18.74 -23.07
C ARG A 88 -1.65 19.13 -23.59
N ARG A 89 -2.62 18.24 -23.48
CA ARG A 89 -3.99 18.49 -23.95
C ARG A 89 -4.65 19.65 -23.23
N PHE A 90 -4.23 19.94 -21.99
CA PHE A 90 -4.70 21.07 -21.19
C PHE A 90 -4.54 22.45 -21.87
N GLU A 91 -3.56 22.59 -22.78
CA GLU A 91 -3.38 23.84 -23.54
C GLU A 91 -4.52 24.09 -24.53
N LYS A 92 -5.25 23.03 -24.94
CA LYS A 92 -6.33 23.14 -25.94
C LYS A 92 -7.70 23.25 -25.30
N ASP A 93 -7.92 22.64 -24.12
CA ASP A 93 -9.22 22.53 -23.50
C ASP A 93 -9.32 23.24 -22.12
N ASN A 94 -8.26 23.96 -21.75
CA ASN A 94 -8.18 24.68 -20.47
C ASN A 94 -8.48 23.75 -19.27
N PHE A 95 -7.81 22.57 -19.22
CA PHE A 95 -7.91 21.55 -18.17
C PHE A 95 -9.25 20.82 -18.05
N LYS A 96 -10.22 21.05 -18.94
CA LYS A 96 -11.51 20.38 -18.87
C LYS A 96 -11.39 18.83 -18.87
N GLY A 97 -10.55 18.28 -19.74
CA GLY A 97 -10.30 16.84 -19.78
C GLY A 97 -9.61 16.32 -18.52
N SER A 98 -8.76 17.12 -17.89
CA SER A 98 -8.16 16.79 -16.59
C SER A 98 -9.23 16.67 -15.50
N ASP A 99 -10.14 17.64 -15.41
CA ASP A 99 -11.20 17.65 -14.41
C ASP A 99 -12.16 16.45 -14.60
N GLU A 100 -12.49 16.10 -15.85
CA GLU A 100 -13.32 14.93 -16.18
C GLU A 100 -12.65 13.60 -15.79
N LEU A 101 -11.34 13.47 -16.01
CA LEU A 101 -10.55 12.30 -15.62
C LEU A 101 -10.33 12.25 -14.10
N ALA A 102 -10.08 13.39 -13.46
CA ALA A 102 -9.93 13.48 -12.02
C ALA A 102 -11.21 13.05 -11.28
N ALA A 103 -12.38 13.44 -11.79
CA ALA A 103 -13.66 13.00 -11.22
C ALA A 103 -13.86 11.47 -11.22
N GLN A 104 -13.20 10.75 -12.15
CA GLN A 104 -13.20 9.29 -12.20
C GLN A 104 -12.06 8.70 -11.36
N TYR A 105 -10.89 9.32 -11.39
CA TYR A 105 -9.67 8.83 -10.73
C TYR A 105 -9.76 8.93 -9.20
N VAL A 106 -10.20 10.07 -8.67
CA VAL A 106 -10.19 10.35 -7.22
C VAL A 106 -10.94 9.28 -6.41
N PRO A 107 -12.20 8.93 -6.73
CA PRO A 107 -12.92 7.90 -5.96
C PRO A 107 -12.28 6.52 -6.06
N LEU A 108 -11.66 6.16 -7.20
CA LEU A 108 -10.94 4.90 -7.35
C LEU A 108 -9.64 4.90 -6.54
N ALA A 109 -8.95 6.03 -6.45
CA ALA A 109 -7.75 6.16 -5.64
C ALA A 109 -8.07 6.10 -4.13
N GLU A 110 -9.19 6.65 -3.69
CA GLU A 110 -9.67 6.50 -2.31
C GLU A 110 -10.03 5.04 -2.00
N GLN A 111 -10.71 4.36 -2.91
CA GLN A 111 -11.01 2.94 -2.79
C GLN A 111 -9.75 2.09 -2.78
N PHE A 112 -8.78 2.40 -3.65
CA PHE A 112 -7.47 1.74 -3.66
C PHE A 112 -6.78 1.89 -2.30
N TYR A 113 -6.73 3.08 -1.73
CA TYR A 113 -6.13 3.33 -0.43
C TYR A 113 -6.80 2.50 0.67
N ALA A 114 -8.13 2.45 0.70
CA ALA A 114 -8.88 1.68 1.69
C ALA A 114 -8.61 0.16 1.57
N THR A 115 -8.65 -0.40 0.35
CA THR A 115 -8.38 -1.83 0.13
C THR A 115 -6.92 -2.19 0.39
N TYR A 116 -6.00 -1.29 0.07
CA TYR A 116 -4.58 -1.47 0.32
C TYR A 116 -4.26 -1.51 1.82
N ASN A 117 -4.85 -0.60 2.61
CA ASN A 117 -4.71 -0.63 4.07
C ASN A 117 -5.32 -1.91 4.69
N ALA A 118 -6.41 -2.42 4.14
CA ALA A 118 -6.97 -3.69 4.60
C ALA A 118 -6.04 -4.88 4.32
N LEU A 119 -5.35 -4.88 3.18
CA LEU A 119 -4.33 -5.88 2.86
C LEU A 119 -3.12 -5.76 3.80
N ASP A 120 -2.65 -4.56 4.06
CA ASP A 120 -1.55 -4.28 4.99
C ASP A 120 -1.86 -4.82 6.39
N LEU A 121 -3.04 -4.51 6.92
CA LEU A 121 -3.50 -5.03 8.20
C LEU A 121 -3.61 -6.56 8.24
N ALA A 122 -4.08 -7.20 7.16
CA ALA A 122 -4.17 -8.65 7.08
C ALA A 122 -2.77 -9.29 7.11
N LEU A 123 -1.80 -8.69 6.43
CA LEU A 123 -0.40 -9.15 6.44
C LEU A 123 0.25 -8.97 7.81
N ASP A 124 0.04 -7.85 8.47
CA ASP A 124 0.57 -7.59 9.81
C ASP A 124 0.02 -8.58 10.85
N ASN A 125 -1.28 -8.84 10.81
CA ASN A 125 -1.90 -9.84 11.67
C ASN A 125 -1.27 -11.23 11.47
N ARG A 126 -1.07 -11.65 10.21
CA ARG A 126 -0.43 -12.94 9.91
C ARG A 126 1.03 -13.00 10.32
N ASN A 127 1.75 -11.90 10.14
CA ASN A 127 3.13 -11.81 10.58
C ASN A 127 3.25 -11.95 12.10
N ASN A 128 2.38 -11.29 12.85
CA ASN A 128 2.31 -11.39 14.31
C ASN A 128 1.96 -12.81 14.78
N GLU A 129 1.03 -13.50 14.12
CA GLU A 129 0.71 -14.91 14.40
C GLU A 129 1.93 -15.80 14.19
N LEU A 130 2.61 -15.68 13.06
CA LEU A 130 3.82 -16.44 12.74
C LEU A 130 4.96 -16.20 13.74
N TYR A 131 5.13 -14.95 14.20
CA TYR A 131 6.11 -14.65 15.25
C TYR A 131 5.74 -15.33 16.56
N THR A 132 4.45 -15.31 16.94
CA THR A 132 3.95 -15.96 18.15
C THR A 132 4.13 -17.48 18.10
N GLU A 133 3.82 -18.10 16.97
CA GLU A 133 4.03 -19.53 16.76
C GLU A 133 5.51 -19.92 16.92
N ARG A 134 6.41 -19.16 16.28
CA ARG A 134 7.86 -19.40 16.39
C ARG A 134 8.38 -19.18 17.80
N MET A 135 7.89 -18.16 18.51
CA MET A 135 8.26 -17.96 19.91
C MET A 135 7.90 -19.17 20.76
N ASN A 136 6.67 -19.66 20.62
CA ASN A 136 6.19 -20.84 21.37
C ASN A 136 7.01 -22.10 21.07
N GLU A 137 7.37 -22.31 19.79
CA GLU A 137 8.23 -23.41 19.37
C GLU A 137 9.62 -23.33 20.03
N TYR A 138 10.26 -22.15 19.98
CA TYR A 138 11.61 -21.96 20.51
C TYR A 138 11.65 -21.97 22.06
N GLN A 139 10.59 -21.52 22.72
CA GLN A 139 10.45 -21.69 24.17
C GLN A 139 10.35 -23.15 24.55
N GLY A 140 9.57 -23.96 23.80
CA GLY A 140 9.49 -25.41 23.96
C GLY A 140 10.83 -26.12 23.78
N GLU A 141 11.67 -25.62 22.88
CA GLU A 141 13.04 -26.12 22.63
C GLU A 141 14.11 -25.54 23.56
N LYS A 142 13.75 -24.65 24.50
CA LYS A 142 14.66 -23.93 25.39
C LYS A 142 15.74 -23.10 24.65
N ARG A 143 15.34 -22.48 23.54
CA ARG A 143 16.21 -21.63 22.70
C ARG A 143 16.04 -20.15 23.06
N ASP A 144 16.38 -19.79 24.29
CA ASP A 144 16.14 -18.45 24.87
C ASP A 144 16.70 -17.29 24.02
N ASN A 145 17.86 -17.48 23.40
CA ASN A 145 18.43 -16.44 22.53
C ASN A 145 17.58 -16.18 21.27
N ALA A 146 16.93 -17.23 20.73
CA ALA A 146 16.06 -17.07 19.57
C ALA A 146 14.75 -16.40 19.95
N VAL A 147 14.22 -16.71 21.11
CA VAL A 147 13.03 -16.05 21.69
C VAL A 147 13.31 -14.56 21.89
N ASN A 148 14.39 -14.20 22.59
CA ASN A 148 14.77 -12.81 22.84
C ASN A 148 14.96 -12.03 21.53
N PHE A 149 15.50 -12.64 20.47
CA PHE A 149 15.66 -11.99 19.17
C PHE A 149 14.32 -11.72 18.49
N ILE A 150 13.37 -12.66 18.56
CA ILE A 150 12.02 -12.50 18.00
C ILE A 150 11.25 -11.43 18.77
N GLU A 151 11.30 -11.45 20.11
CA GLU A 151 10.68 -10.44 20.97
C GLU A 151 11.22 -9.03 20.64
N LEU A 152 12.53 -8.89 20.49
CA LEU A 152 13.14 -7.61 20.12
C LEU A 152 12.66 -7.10 18.76
N ASN A 153 12.57 -7.98 17.75
CA ASN A 153 12.07 -7.61 16.43
C ASN A 153 10.60 -7.19 16.47
N LEU A 154 9.77 -7.93 17.19
CA LEU A 154 8.35 -7.61 17.36
C LEU A 154 8.15 -6.26 18.06
N MET A 155 8.87 -6.04 19.18
CA MET A 155 8.82 -4.75 19.90
C MET A 155 9.31 -3.59 19.04
N THR A 156 10.34 -3.81 18.19
CA THR A 156 10.85 -2.78 17.29
C THR A 156 9.80 -2.43 16.23
N ALA A 157 9.16 -3.42 15.61
CA ALA A 157 8.10 -3.19 14.63
C ALA A 157 6.93 -2.42 15.25
N GLN A 158 6.45 -2.85 16.41
CA GLN A 158 5.36 -2.15 17.14
C GLN A 158 5.74 -0.72 17.53
N THR A 159 7.00 -0.47 17.86
CA THR A 159 7.48 0.88 18.17
C THR A 159 7.51 1.78 16.94
N ILE A 160 7.88 1.24 15.78
CA ILE A 160 7.87 1.97 14.51
C ILE A 160 6.43 2.37 14.13
N ASP A 161 5.47 1.48 14.32
CA ASP A 161 4.04 1.74 14.05
C ASP A 161 3.42 2.83 14.96
N LEU A 162 4.05 3.11 16.11
CA LEU A 162 3.64 4.17 17.03
C LEU A 162 4.22 5.55 16.66
N ILE A 163 5.18 5.59 15.76
CA ILE A 163 5.82 6.83 15.31
C ILE A 163 5.12 7.25 14.00
N ASP A 164 4.52 8.44 13.98
CA ASP A 164 3.96 8.98 12.76
C ASP A 164 5.07 9.38 11.76
N PRO A 165 4.75 9.60 10.48
CA PRO A 165 5.71 9.99 9.46
C PRO A 165 6.49 11.27 9.78
N ASP A 166 5.97 12.13 10.64
CA ASP A 166 6.61 13.37 11.11
C ASP A 166 7.50 13.14 12.35
N GLY A 167 7.64 11.90 12.81
CA GLY A 167 8.48 11.49 13.93
C GLY A 167 7.86 11.72 15.31
N ASN A 168 6.57 12.02 15.38
CA ASN A 168 5.84 12.15 16.65
C ASN A 168 5.36 10.79 17.15
N THR A 169 5.33 10.61 18.45
CA THR A 169 4.81 9.38 19.07
C THR A 169 3.31 9.47 19.29
N ASP A 170 2.53 8.53 18.77
CA ASP A 170 1.09 8.42 19.06
C ASP A 170 0.88 7.90 20.49
N THR A 171 0.82 8.81 21.46
CA THR A 171 0.64 8.47 22.88
C THR A 171 -0.77 7.99 23.22
N GLN A 172 -1.70 7.94 22.27
CA GLN A 172 -3.06 7.43 22.50
C GLN A 172 -3.19 5.92 22.23
N LYS A 173 -2.17 5.30 21.64
CA LYS A 173 -2.12 3.85 21.36
C LYS A 173 -1.34 3.03 22.40
N VAL A 174 -0.83 3.65 23.45
CA VAL A 174 -0.10 2.97 24.55
C VAL A 174 -1.04 2.56 25.65
#